data_a2892cfd62d87b3b7d1f60b3a0c4b15f
#
_entry.id   a2892cfd62d87b3b7d1f60b3a0c4b15f
#
_cell.length_a   1.000
_cell.length_b   1.000
_cell.length_c   1.000
_cell.angle_alpha   90.00
_cell.angle_beta   90.00
_cell.angle_gamma   90.00
#
_symmetry.space_group_name_H-M   'P 1'
#
loop_
_entity.id
_entity.type
_entity.pdbx_description
1 polymer ?
#
loop_
_entity_poly.entity_id
_entity_poly.type
_entity_poly.pdbx_seq_one_letter_code
_entity_poly.pdbx_strand_id
1 'polypeptide(L)'
;GAVLAAITTSLPEKIGEVRNWDYRFCWLRDASMSIETLFQIGHVEAARRFMRFVQSTFVSQHDTYQIMYGIRGERKLTEVILGHLSGYKNSRPVRIGNDAYHQLQNDSFGYLMDLIYQYYRLMPGTLDEVEDMWEMVKSILTNVMIDWKKPDKGIWEIRGEGQHFVSSKVM
;
A
#
# COMPACT_ATOMS: atom_id res chain seq x y z
N GLY A 1 -3.03 9.33 9.82
CA GLY A 1 -2.19 9.14 8.93
C GLY A 1 -1.75 7.83 8.36
N ALA A 2 -0.80 7.95 7.46
CA ALA A 2 -0.18 6.80 6.83
C ALA A 2 0.55 5.89 7.84
N VAL A 3 0.63 4.61 7.51
CA VAL A 3 1.44 3.62 8.22
C VAL A 3 2.63 3.27 7.33
N LEU A 4 3.84 3.52 7.81
CA LEU A 4 5.05 3.17 7.07
C LEU A 4 5.36 1.68 7.27
N ALA A 5 5.82 1.00 6.21
CA ALA A 5 6.28 -0.38 6.33
C ALA A 5 7.53 -0.47 7.25
N ALA A 6 8.44 0.50 7.13
CA ALA A 6 9.54 0.71 8.09
C ALA A 6 10.02 2.16 8.06
N ILE A 7 10.78 2.57 9.09
CA ILE A 7 11.42 3.90 9.16
C ILE A 7 12.81 3.93 8.50
N THR A 8 13.19 2.86 7.82
CA THR A 8 14.53 2.63 7.27
C THR A 8 14.51 2.45 5.77
N THR A 9 15.66 2.76 5.13
CA THR A 9 15.93 2.37 3.76
C THR A 9 17.16 1.48 3.68
N SER A 10 17.15 0.59 2.69
CA SER A 10 18.31 -0.18 2.22
C SER A 10 19.01 -1.04 3.28
N LEU A 11 18.30 -1.44 4.33
CA LEU A 11 18.75 -2.53 5.17
C LEU A 11 18.62 -3.85 4.40
N PRO A 12 19.69 -4.66 4.33
CA PRO A 12 19.67 -5.87 3.53
C PRO A 12 18.86 -6.98 4.21
N GLU A 13 18.06 -7.71 3.41
CA GLU A 13 17.42 -8.95 3.85
C GLU A 13 18.49 -9.98 4.24
N LYS A 14 19.59 -10.01 3.52
CA LYS A 14 20.77 -10.80 3.83
C LYS A 14 22.02 -9.98 3.55
N ILE A 15 22.92 -9.94 4.51
CA ILE A 15 24.15 -9.13 4.44
C ILE A 15 24.96 -9.50 3.18
N GLY A 16 25.38 -8.46 2.45
CA GLY A 16 26.15 -8.59 1.21
C GLY A 16 25.31 -8.82 -0.04
N GLU A 17 23.97 -9.00 0.09
CA GLU A 17 23.09 -9.20 -1.06
C GLU A 17 22.40 -7.91 -1.52
N VAL A 18 21.63 -8.03 -2.62
CA VAL A 18 21.12 -6.88 -3.40
C VAL A 18 19.69 -6.47 -3.05
N ARG A 19 18.99 -7.25 -2.22
CA ARG A 19 17.61 -6.99 -1.83
C ARG A 19 17.54 -5.99 -0.67
N ASN A 20 17.80 -4.73 -0.99
CA ASN A 20 17.95 -3.62 -0.05
C ASN A 20 16.97 -2.53 -0.46
N TRP A 21 15.74 -2.58 0.07
CA TRP A 21 14.64 -1.73 -0.39
C TRP A 21 14.42 -0.53 0.52
N ASP A 22 13.78 0.50 -0.04
CA ASP A 22 13.27 1.62 0.75
C ASP A 22 11.85 1.29 1.23
N TYR A 23 11.69 1.10 2.53
CA TYR A 23 10.42 0.77 3.18
C TYR A 23 9.74 1.96 3.85
N ARG A 24 10.21 3.20 3.63
CA ARG A 24 9.66 4.41 4.24
C ARG A 24 8.37 4.91 3.56
N PHE A 25 7.57 3.99 3.05
CA PHE A 25 6.32 4.26 2.35
C PHE A 25 5.18 3.46 2.96
N CYS A 26 3.95 3.86 2.63
CA CYS A 26 2.73 3.23 3.07
C CYS A 26 2.21 2.29 1.97
N TRP A 27 2.39 0.99 2.12
CA TRP A 27 1.68 0.00 1.31
C TRP A 27 0.26 -0.15 1.81
N LEU A 28 -0.72 -0.06 0.93
CA LEU A 28 -2.14 -0.14 1.31
C LEU A 28 -2.48 -1.49 1.95
N ARG A 29 -1.99 -2.59 1.40
CA ARG A 29 -2.16 -3.94 1.95
C ARG A 29 -1.65 -4.04 3.38
N ASP A 30 -0.38 -3.74 3.58
CA ASP A 30 0.31 -3.90 4.86
C ASP A 30 -0.27 -2.97 5.93
N ALA A 31 -0.57 -1.74 5.52
CA ALA A 31 -1.23 -0.78 6.38
C ALA A 31 -2.64 -1.23 6.77
N SER A 32 -3.43 -1.75 5.81
CA SER A 32 -4.79 -2.24 6.08
C SER A 32 -4.79 -3.37 7.10
N MET A 33 -3.94 -4.38 6.94
CA MET A 33 -3.80 -5.49 7.89
C MET A 33 -3.35 -5.02 9.28
N SER A 34 -2.40 -4.10 9.33
CA SER A 34 -1.90 -3.53 10.58
C SER A 34 -2.98 -2.73 11.32
N ILE A 35 -3.71 -1.89 10.58
CA ILE A 35 -4.77 -1.05 11.13
C ILE A 35 -5.97 -1.90 11.55
N GLU A 36 -6.34 -2.92 10.80
CA GLU A 36 -7.38 -3.86 11.21
C GLU A 36 -7.04 -4.50 12.55
N THR A 37 -5.83 -5.01 12.70
CA THR A 37 -5.35 -5.58 13.96
C THR A 37 -5.42 -4.57 15.12
N LEU A 38 -4.92 -3.35 14.90
CA LEU A 38 -4.98 -2.29 15.90
C LEU A 38 -6.41 -1.93 16.27
N PHE A 39 -7.31 -1.91 15.30
CA PHE A 39 -8.73 -1.63 15.50
C PHE A 39 -9.41 -2.71 16.35
N GLN A 40 -9.14 -3.99 16.07
CA GLN A 40 -9.68 -5.13 16.82
C GLN A 40 -9.26 -5.12 18.30
N ILE A 41 -8.05 -4.64 18.61
CA ILE A 41 -7.57 -4.50 20.00
C ILE A 41 -7.90 -3.14 20.64
N GLY A 42 -8.77 -2.34 20.01
CA GLY A 42 -9.33 -1.11 20.58
C GLY A 42 -8.60 0.19 20.24
N HIS A 43 -7.58 0.17 19.39
CA HIS A 43 -6.90 1.39 18.93
C HIS A 43 -7.68 2.10 17.80
N VAL A 44 -8.92 2.46 18.11
CA VAL A 44 -9.90 3.03 17.15
C VAL A 44 -9.38 4.31 16.47
N GLU A 45 -8.67 5.15 17.20
CA GLU A 45 -8.16 6.42 16.65
C GLU A 45 -7.09 6.20 15.57
N ALA A 46 -6.33 5.10 15.64
CA ALA A 46 -5.39 4.72 14.58
C ALA A 46 -6.15 4.40 13.28
N ALA A 47 -7.21 3.62 13.37
CA ALA A 47 -8.08 3.31 12.24
C ALA A 47 -8.71 4.58 11.64
N ARG A 48 -9.26 5.46 12.48
CA ARG A 48 -9.87 6.73 12.04
C ARG A 48 -8.87 7.62 11.29
N ARG A 49 -7.64 7.73 11.78
CA ARG A 49 -6.57 8.51 11.11
C ARG A 49 -6.15 7.89 9.79
N PHE A 50 -6.08 6.58 9.72
CA PHE A 50 -5.75 5.89 8.47
C PHE A 50 -6.88 6.04 7.44
N MET A 51 -8.14 5.87 7.84
CA MET A 51 -9.28 6.08 6.94
C MET A 51 -9.29 7.51 6.36
N ARG A 52 -9.01 8.53 7.17
CA ARG A 52 -8.86 9.91 6.68
C ARG A 52 -7.67 10.07 5.72
N PHE A 53 -6.56 9.39 5.96
CA PHE A 53 -5.43 9.37 5.03
C PHE A 53 -5.83 8.75 3.69
N VAL A 54 -6.50 7.61 3.71
CA VAL A 54 -6.99 6.94 2.51
C VAL A 54 -7.93 7.86 1.74
N GLN A 55 -8.98 8.39 2.37
CA GLN A 55 -9.92 9.32 1.74
C GLN A 55 -9.20 10.52 1.10
N SER A 56 -8.33 11.21 1.85
CA SER A 56 -7.61 12.38 1.33
C SER A 56 -6.68 12.05 0.16
N THR A 57 -6.14 10.83 0.13
CA THR A 57 -5.25 10.38 -0.94
C THR A 57 -6.01 10.01 -2.20
N PHE A 58 -7.22 9.45 -2.05
CA PHE A 58 -8.01 8.95 -3.17
C PHE A 58 -8.98 10.00 -3.76
N VAL A 59 -9.60 10.85 -2.94
CA VAL A 59 -10.55 11.90 -3.40
C VAL A 59 -9.88 12.92 -4.33
N SER A 60 -8.62 13.21 -4.13
CA SER A 60 -7.88 14.15 -4.99
C SER A 60 -7.54 13.61 -6.38
N GLN A 61 -7.97 12.36 -6.72
CA GLN A 61 -7.41 11.67 -7.87
C GLN A 61 -8.44 10.79 -8.58
N HIS A 62 -8.90 11.26 -9.71
CA HIS A 62 -9.88 10.55 -10.54
C HIS A 62 -9.29 9.39 -11.36
N ASP A 63 -7.96 9.11 -11.27
CA ASP A 63 -7.39 8.22 -12.25
C ASP A 63 -6.73 6.96 -11.66
N THR A 64 -5.86 6.43 -11.59
CA THR A 64 -5.33 5.12 -11.23
C THR A 64 -4.87 5.04 -9.78
N TYR A 65 -5.39 4.10 -9.04
CA TYR A 65 -4.90 3.80 -7.71
C TYR A 65 -3.54 3.11 -7.75
N GLN A 66 -2.67 3.47 -6.79
CA GLN A 66 -1.39 2.82 -6.58
C GLN A 66 -1.46 1.91 -5.35
N ILE A 67 -0.59 0.94 -5.30
CA ILE A 67 -0.48 0.02 -4.16
C ILE A 67 0.21 0.64 -2.95
N MET A 68 0.96 1.71 -3.15
CA MET A 68 1.73 2.38 -2.10
C MET A 68 1.85 3.89 -2.35
N TYR A 69 2.02 4.62 -1.25
CA TYR A 69 2.10 6.08 -1.22
C TYR A 69 3.16 6.55 -0.23
N GLY A 70 3.61 7.79 -0.40
CA GLY A 70 4.38 8.48 0.62
C GLY A 70 3.53 8.82 1.86
N ILE A 71 4.16 9.24 2.93
CA ILE A 71 3.50 9.53 4.22
C ILE A 71 2.46 10.68 4.14
N ARG A 72 2.55 11.52 3.12
CA ARG A 72 1.62 12.63 2.85
C ARG A 72 0.73 12.38 1.64
N GLY A 73 0.72 11.15 1.10
CA GLY A 73 0.01 10.80 -0.12
C GLY A 73 0.82 11.02 -1.40
N GLU A 74 2.14 11.21 -1.30
CA GLU A 74 3.00 11.34 -2.48
C GLU A 74 2.90 10.09 -3.35
N ARG A 75 2.72 10.30 -4.65
CA ARG A 75 2.56 9.23 -5.65
C ARG A 75 3.86 8.87 -6.35
N LYS A 76 4.71 9.87 -6.61
CA LYS A 76 5.97 9.66 -7.33
C LYS A 76 7.04 9.22 -6.36
N LEU A 77 7.32 7.93 -6.35
CA LEU A 77 8.26 7.27 -5.43
C LEU A 77 9.46 6.70 -6.19
N THR A 78 9.94 7.43 -7.18
CA THR A 78 11.00 6.99 -8.10
C THR A 78 12.21 6.42 -7.38
N GLU A 79 12.56 5.18 -7.71
CA GLU A 79 13.73 4.50 -7.15
C GLU A 79 15.02 5.08 -7.75
N VAL A 80 15.96 5.45 -6.88
CA VAL A 80 17.28 5.96 -7.26
C VAL A 80 18.36 5.23 -6.47
N ILE A 81 19.37 4.75 -7.16
CA ILE A 81 20.56 4.12 -6.56
C ILE A 81 21.55 5.20 -6.13
N LEU A 82 21.95 5.19 -4.88
CA LEU A 82 22.96 6.07 -4.30
C LEU A 82 24.35 5.38 -4.36
N GLY A 83 24.98 5.40 -5.53
CA GLY A 83 26.20 4.66 -5.82
C GLY A 83 27.43 5.06 -4.97
N HIS A 84 27.38 6.25 -4.36
CA HIS A 84 28.45 6.75 -3.46
C HIS A 84 28.39 6.16 -2.04
N LEU A 85 27.30 5.44 -1.68
CA LEU A 85 27.14 4.82 -0.36
C LEU A 85 27.48 3.33 -0.41
N SER A 86 28.16 2.84 0.61
CA SER A 86 28.54 1.43 0.72
C SER A 86 27.41 0.52 1.22
N GLY A 87 26.40 1.10 1.85
CA GLY A 87 25.33 0.37 2.52
C GLY A 87 25.75 -0.29 3.84
N TYR A 88 24.76 -0.83 4.54
CA TYR A 88 25.00 -1.53 5.80
C TYR A 88 25.90 -2.77 5.57
N LYS A 89 27.03 -2.84 6.27
CA LYS A 89 28.02 -3.92 6.10
C LYS A 89 28.38 -4.20 4.63
N ASN A 90 28.54 -3.15 3.84
CA ASN A 90 28.82 -3.20 2.39
C ASN A 90 27.73 -3.87 1.54
N SER A 91 26.51 -3.91 2.01
CA SER A 91 25.37 -4.45 1.26
C SER A 91 24.85 -3.39 0.29
N ARG A 92 25.16 -3.56 -0.98
CA ARG A 92 24.74 -2.65 -2.08
C ARG A 92 23.63 -3.28 -2.91
N PRO A 93 22.84 -2.44 -3.62
CA PRO A 93 22.86 -0.98 -3.66
C PRO A 93 22.14 -0.34 -2.48
N VAL A 94 22.50 0.92 -2.17
CA VAL A 94 21.67 1.79 -1.33
C VAL A 94 20.68 2.50 -2.23
N ARG A 95 19.39 2.50 -1.85
CA ARG A 95 18.31 3.07 -2.63
C ARG A 95 17.52 4.11 -1.83
N ILE A 96 16.95 5.06 -2.54
CA ILE A 96 15.81 5.88 -2.09
C ILE A 96 14.69 5.76 -3.12
N GLY A 97 13.44 5.83 -2.68
CA GLY A 97 12.31 5.50 -3.53
C GLY A 97 12.14 3.98 -3.68
N ASN A 98 11.05 3.56 -4.31
CA ASN A 98 10.77 2.14 -4.54
C ASN A 98 9.87 1.96 -5.77
N ASP A 99 10.41 1.36 -6.82
CA ASP A 99 9.70 1.17 -8.09
C ASP A 99 8.50 0.23 -8.02
N ALA A 100 8.27 -0.44 -6.89
CA ALA A 100 7.05 -1.20 -6.68
C ALA A 100 5.79 -0.33 -6.78
N TYR A 101 5.89 1.00 -6.63
CA TYR A 101 4.75 1.91 -6.78
C TYR A 101 4.09 1.88 -8.16
N HIS A 102 4.76 1.38 -9.17
CA HIS A 102 4.23 1.17 -10.53
C HIS A 102 3.56 -0.20 -10.72
N GLN A 103 3.68 -1.09 -9.73
CA GLN A 103 3.20 -2.46 -9.90
C GLN A 103 1.69 -2.55 -9.77
N LEU A 104 1.09 -3.46 -10.53
CA LEU A 104 -0.24 -3.96 -10.27
C LEU A 104 -0.16 -5.09 -9.23
N GLN A 105 -0.91 -4.96 -8.14
CA GLN A 105 -1.07 -5.96 -7.09
C GLN A 105 -2.54 -5.96 -6.67
N ASN A 106 -3.32 -6.85 -7.26
CA ASN A 106 -4.78 -6.84 -7.12
C ASN A 106 -5.26 -7.13 -5.69
N ASP A 107 -4.49 -7.91 -4.92
CA ASP A 107 -4.78 -8.20 -3.52
C ASP A 107 -4.82 -6.95 -2.63
N SER A 108 -4.03 -5.92 -2.94
CA SER A 108 -3.96 -4.69 -2.14
C SER A 108 -5.31 -4.01 -1.95
N PHE A 109 -6.16 -4.06 -2.97
CA PHE A 109 -7.50 -3.46 -2.90
C PHE A 109 -8.47 -4.31 -2.09
N GLY A 110 -8.34 -5.63 -2.12
CA GLY A 110 -9.13 -6.52 -1.30
C GLY A 110 -8.89 -6.28 0.19
N TYR A 111 -7.65 -6.20 0.62
CA TYR A 111 -7.31 -5.86 2.02
C TYR A 111 -7.82 -4.48 2.44
N LEU A 112 -7.74 -3.49 1.55
CA LEU A 112 -8.30 -2.16 1.83
C LEU A 112 -9.84 -2.21 1.95
N MET A 113 -10.50 -2.93 1.06
CA MET A 113 -11.96 -3.09 1.08
C MET A 113 -12.44 -3.81 2.35
N ASP A 114 -11.73 -4.83 2.79
CA ASP A 114 -12.05 -5.54 4.04
C ASP A 114 -11.91 -4.60 5.25
N LEU A 115 -10.84 -3.82 5.34
CA LEU A 115 -10.67 -2.81 6.39
C LEU A 115 -11.82 -1.77 6.37
N ILE A 116 -12.22 -1.26 5.19
CA ILE A 116 -13.32 -0.31 5.04
C ILE A 116 -14.63 -0.94 5.59
N TYR A 117 -14.90 -2.18 5.20
CA TYR A 117 -16.08 -2.91 5.68
C TYR A 117 -16.08 -3.07 7.21
N GLN A 118 -14.97 -3.54 7.78
CA GLN A 118 -14.83 -3.72 9.24
C GLN A 118 -14.98 -2.39 9.99
N TYR A 119 -14.37 -1.32 9.46
CA TYR A 119 -14.45 0.00 10.07
C TYR A 119 -15.90 0.50 10.13
N TYR A 120 -16.62 0.52 9.03
CA TYR A 120 -17.99 1.04 9.02
C TYR A 120 -19.01 0.12 9.67
N ARG A 121 -18.75 -1.17 9.74
CA ARG A 121 -19.58 -2.11 10.53
C ARG A 121 -19.58 -1.78 12.01
N LEU A 122 -18.45 -1.32 12.55
CA LEU A 122 -18.27 -1.08 13.98
C LEU A 122 -18.32 0.40 14.35
N MET A 123 -18.11 1.29 13.40
CA MET A 123 -18.10 2.74 13.58
C MET A 123 -18.92 3.41 12.48
N PRO A 124 -20.24 3.45 12.62
CA PRO A 124 -21.09 4.16 11.66
C PRO A 124 -20.69 5.64 11.61
N GLY A 125 -20.38 6.12 10.41
CA GLY A 125 -20.09 7.52 10.13
C GLY A 125 -21.33 8.39 9.96
N THR A 126 -21.12 9.68 9.75
CA THR A 126 -22.17 10.58 9.24
C THR A 126 -22.54 10.20 7.81
N LEU A 127 -23.67 10.69 7.31
CA LEU A 127 -24.09 10.43 5.91
C LEU A 127 -23.03 10.93 4.91
N ASP A 128 -22.49 12.10 5.13
CA ASP A 128 -21.49 12.69 4.24
C ASP A 128 -20.19 11.85 4.21
N GLU A 129 -19.69 11.41 5.38
CA GLU A 129 -18.51 10.54 5.46
C GLU A 129 -18.74 9.19 4.75
N VAL A 130 -19.94 8.65 4.85
CA VAL A 130 -20.29 7.38 4.18
C VAL A 130 -20.43 7.58 2.68
N GLU A 131 -20.99 8.71 2.23
CA GLU A 131 -21.16 9.00 0.80
C GLU A 131 -19.80 9.17 0.10
N ASP A 132 -18.90 9.96 0.66
CA ASP A 132 -17.53 10.12 0.15
C ASP A 132 -16.79 8.77 0.06
N MET A 133 -16.93 7.94 1.11
CA MET A 133 -16.31 6.62 1.13
C MET A 133 -16.95 5.71 0.08
N TRP A 134 -18.25 5.80 -0.14
CA TRP A 134 -18.97 5.00 -1.12
C TRP A 134 -18.53 5.32 -2.56
N GLU A 135 -18.29 6.59 -2.87
CA GLU A 135 -17.74 6.99 -4.17
C GLU A 135 -16.34 6.38 -4.39
N MET A 136 -15.50 6.39 -3.36
CA MET A 136 -14.19 5.74 -3.41
C MET A 136 -14.31 4.22 -3.61
N VAL A 137 -15.20 3.56 -2.89
CA VAL A 137 -15.46 2.12 -3.02
C VAL A 137 -15.89 1.77 -4.45
N LYS A 138 -16.82 2.52 -5.04
CA LYS A 138 -17.26 2.31 -6.43
C LYS A 138 -16.09 2.47 -7.42
N SER A 139 -15.24 3.45 -7.20
CA SER A 139 -14.08 3.67 -8.05
C SER A 139 -13.06 2.55 -7.95
N ILE A 140 -12.77 2.06 -6.74
CA ILE A 140 -11.90 0.88 -6.53
C ILE A 140 -12.49 -0.34 -7.24
N LEU A 141 -13.76 -0.63 -7.05
CA LEU A 141 -14.44 -1.78 -7.68
C LEU A 141 -14.36 -1.70 -9.21
N THR A 142 -14.55 -0.51 -9.78
CA THR A 142 -14.44 -0.31 -11.23
C THR A 142 -13.04 -0.68 -11.74
N ASN A 143 -11.98 -0.24 -11.05
CA ASN A 143 -10.61 -0.59 -11.41
C ASN A 143 -10.35 -2.09 -11.25
N VAL A 144 -10.79 -2.69 -10.14
CA VAL A 144 -10.63 -4.13 -9.91
C VAL A 144 -11.33 -4.94 -11.00
N MET A 145 -12.55 -4.58 -11.41
CA MET A 145 -13.28 -5.26 -12.48
C MET A 145 -12.53 -5.24 -13.82
N ILE A 146 -11.72 -4.23 -14.08
CA ILE A 146 -10.89 -4.13 -15.27
C ILE A 146 -9.60 -4.97 -15.13
N ASP A 147 -9.01 -4.98 -13.95
CA ASP A 147 -7.65 -5.45 -13.74
C ASP A 147 -7.55 -6.88 -13.17
N TRP A 148 -8.59 -7.42 -12.53
CA TRP A 148 -8.52 -8.71 -11.86
C TRP A 148 -8.13 -9.88 -12.77
N LYS A 149 -8.41 -9.78 -14.08
CA LYS A 149 -8.02 -10.80 -15.08
C LYS A 149 -6.57 -10.69 -15.55
N LYS A 150 -5.91 -9.57 -15.28
CA LYS A 150 -4.54 -9.35 -15.70
C LYS A 150 -3.57 -10.10 -14.78
N PRO A 151 -2.40 -10.51 -15.27
CA PRO A 151 -1.30 -10.93 -14.41
C PRO A 151 -0.80 -9.75 -13.59
N ASP A 152 -0.36 -10.00 -12.37
CA ASP A 152 0.12 -8.97 -11.46
C ASP A 152 1.47 -9.37 -10.81
N LYS A 153 1.94 -8.60 -9.84
CA LYS A 153 3.21 -8.85 -9.16
C LYS A 153 3.05 -9.62 -7.85
N GLY A 154 1.80 -9.79 -7.40
CA GLY A 154 1.46 -10.45 -6.16
C GLY A 154 2.06 -9.82 -4.92
N ILE A 155 1.80 -10.41 -3.77
CA ILE A 155 2.29 -9.95 -2.47
C ILE A 155 3.83 -9.90 -2.38
N TRP A 156 4.53 -10.73 -3.17
CA TRP A 156 5.99 -10.79 -3.16
C TRP A 156 6.67 -9.76 -4.04
N GLU A 157 5.91 -8.89 -4.71
CA GLU A 157 6.44 -7.77 -5.52
C GLU A 157 7.50 -8.21 -6.53
N ILE A 158 7.23 -9.31 -7.24
CA ILE A 158 8.20 -9.87 -8.18
C ILE A 158 8.66 -8.82 -9.20
N ARG A 159 9.97 -8.75 -9.43
CA ARG A 159 10.58 -7.79 -10.37
C ARG A 159 10.56 -8.28 -11.83
N GLY A 160 10.23 -9.55 -12.07
CA GLY A 160 10.05 -10.13 -13.41
C GLY A 160 8.70 -9.78 -14.03
N GLU A 161 8.26 -10.56 -15.01
CA GLU A 161 6.92 -10.43 -15.60
C GLU A 161 5.82 -10.74 -14.59
N GLY A 162 4.64 -10.11 -14.76
CA GLY A 162 3.47 -10.39 -13.93
C GLY A 162 2.98 -11.84 -14.12
N GLN A 163 2.41 -12.40 -13.06
CA GLN A 163 1.88 -13.76 -13.04
C GLN A 163 0.47 -13.77 -12.45
N HIS A 164 -0.23 -14.89 -12.58
CA HIS A 164 -1.53 -15.08 -11.93
C HIS A 164 -1.33 -15.74 -10.57
N PHE A 165 -1.48 -14.97 -9.52
CA PHE A 165 -1.42 -15.45 -8.14
C PHE A 165 -2.83 -15.75 -7.61
N VAL A 166 -3.00 -16.88 -6.94
CA VAL A 166 -4.28 -17.25 -6.32
C VAL A 166 -4.67 -16.21 -5.26
N SER A 167 -3.73 -15.77 -4.43
CA SER A 167 -3.96 -14.73 -3.43
C SER A 167 -4.54 -13.45 -4.03
N SER A 168 -3.98 -12.99 -5.17
CA SER A 168 -4.47 -11.79 -5.86
C SER A 168 -5.84 -11.95 -6.50
N LYS A 169 -6.33 -13.18 -6.68
CA LYS A 169 -7.65 -13.45 -7.29
C LYS A 169 -8.72 -13.72 -6.26
N VAL A 170 -8.33 -14.09 -5.04
CA VAL A 170 -9.27 -14.41 -3.93
C VAL A 170 -9.61 -13.16 -3.13
N MET A 171 -8.63 -12.26 -2.95
CA MET A 171 -8.85 -10.96 -2.30
C MET A 171 -9.55 -9.99 -3.24
#